data_2f491cb7f822caa8ef9619fe7639c3d0
#
_entry.id   2f491cb7f822caa8ef9619fe7639c3d0
#
_cell.length_a   1.000
_cell.length_b   1.000
_cell.length_c   1.000
_cell.angle_alpha   90.00
_cell.angle_beta   90.00
_cell.angle_gamma   90.00
#
_symmetry.space_group_name_H-M   'P 1'
#
loop_
_entity.id
_entity.type
_entity.pdbx_description
1 polymer ?
#
loop_
_entity_poly.entity_id
_entity_poly.type
_entity_poly.pdbx_seq_one_letter_code
_entity_poly.pdbx_strand_id
1 'polypeptide(L)'
;MPEAVVGSARERLVTAAYELFSTRGVQATGIDAIIERSGVARQTMYRHFASKQDLVLAFLERREELWTRDWLQAEVERRASDPEQRLLAIFDVFDEWFRRPDFEGCSFINVLLEHPNAASPLNRAGVSYLAGIRHFLEDLAGRAGVQDADGFARQWHILMKGSIVAAGEGDRDAARRAQGIARLVLAAALRRAG
;
A
#
# COMPACT_ATOMS: atom_id res chain seq x y z
N MET A 1 -6.86 -33.39 -7.02
CA MET A 1 -7.64 -33.08 -5.82
C MET A 1 -7.29 -31.65 -5.46
N PRO A 2 -8.22 -30.69 -5.40
CA PRO A 2 -7.88 -29.35 -4.93
C PRO A 2 -7.52 -29.45 -3.43
N GLU A 3 -6.35 -28.91 -3.05
CA GLU A 3 -5.97 -28.74 -1.66
C GLU A 3 -7.09 -28.06 -0.88
N ALA A 4 -7.48 -28.64 0.24
CA ALA A 4 -8.47 -28.05 1.13
C ALA A 4 -7.91 -26.71 1.61
N VAL A 5 -8.47 -25.60 1.15
CA VAL A 5 -8.11 -24.25 1.59
C VAL A 5 -8.42 -24.18 3.09
N VAL A 6 -7.36 -24.26 3.89
CA VAL A 6 -7.42 -24.18 5.35
C VAL A 6 -7.81 -22.75 5.73
N GLY A 7 -8.94 -22.59 6.45
CA GLY A 7 -9.41 -21.29 6.93
C GLY A 7 -10.95 -21.19 7.01
N SER A 8 -11.43 -20.25 7.80
CA SER A 8 -12.86 -19.94 7.86
C SER A 8 -13.41 -19.47 6.50
N ALA A 9 -14.72 -19.57 6.28
CA ALA A 9 -15.34 -19.04 5.05
C ALA A 9 -15.02 -17.56 4.82
N ARG A 10 -14.98 -16.75 5.90
CA ARG A 10 -14.59 -15.34 5.84
C ARG A 10 -13.15 -15.18 5.35
N GLU A 11 -12.22 -15.95 5.90
CA GLU A 11 -10.80 -15.90 5.53
C GLU A 11 -10.59 -16.26 4.05
N ARG A 12 -11.24 -17.33 3.59
CA ARG A 12 -11.18 -17.74 2.17
C ARG A 12 -11.70 -16.65 1.22
N LEU A 13 -12.80 -15.96 1.61
CA LEU A 13 -13.35 -14.85 0.84
C LEU A 13 -12.38 -13.67 0.78
N VAL A 14 -11.78 -13.28 1.92
CA VAL A 14 -10.79 -12.19 1.97
C VAL A 14 -9.54 -12.52 1.17
N THR A 15 -9.06 -13.77 1.25
CA THR A 15 -7.90 -14.22 0.45
C THR A 15 -8.18 -14.18 -1.04
N ALA A 16 -9.32 -14.70 -1.48
CA ALA A 16 -9.72 -14.66 -2.89
C ALA A 16 -9.92 -13.21 -3.39
N ALA A 17 -10.53 -12.35 -2.55
CA ALA A 17 -10.68 -10.94 -2.84
C ALA A 17 -9.32 -10.23 -2.94
N TYR A 18 -8.40 -10.53 -2.03
CA TYR A 18 -7.04 -9.99 -2.04
C TYR A 18 -6.33 -10.29 -3.36
N GLU A 19 -6.31 -11.55 -3.80
CA GLU A 19 -5.70 -11.97 -5.05
C GLU A 19 -6.31 -11.27 -6.27
N LEU A 20 -7.65 -11.25 -6.34
CA LEU A 20 -8.36 -10.72 -7.51
C LEU A 20 -8.37 -9.18 -7.56
N PHE A 21 -8.56 -8.49 -6.42
CA PHE A 21 -8.54 -7.03 -6.38
C PHE A 21 -7.15 -6.47 -6.62
N SER A 22 -6.11 -7.15 -6.11
CA SER A 22 -4.73 -6.73 -6.36
C SER A 22 -4.37 -6.80 -7.84
N THR A 23 -4.73 -7.91 -8.52
CA THR A 23 -4.30 -8.17 -9.91
C THR A 23 -5.19 -7.53 -10.97
N ARG A 24 -6.50 -7.41 -10.72
CA ARG A 24 -7.50 -6.96 -11.71
C ARG A 24 -8.10 -5.59 -11.40
N GLY A 25 -7.87 -5.08 -10.19
CA GLY A 25 -8.56 -3.90 -9.66
C GLY A 25 -9.95 -4.21 -9.10
N VAL A 26 -10.47 -3.28 -8.30
CA VAL A 26 -11.75 -3.45 -7.60
C VAL A 26 -12.92 -3.40 -8.60
N GLN A 27 -12.89 -2.47 -9.55
CA GLN A 27 -13.99 -2.30 -10.50
C GLN A 27 -14.16 -3.50 -11.43
N ALA A 28 -13.06 -4.03 -11.96
CA ALA A 28 -13.06 -5.15 -12.90
C ALA A 28 -13.37 -6.51 -12.26
N THR A 29 -13.35 -6.61 -10.91
CA THR A 29 -13.59 -7.87 -10.20
C THR A 29 -15.04 -7.97 -9.71
N GLY A 30 -15.81 -8.91 -10.25
CA GLY A 30 -17.17 -9.22 -9.80
C GLY A 30 -17.21 -10.11 -8.55
N ILE A 31 -18.29 -10.04 -7.77
CA ILE A 31 -18.53 -10.93 -6.61
C ILE A 31 -18.50 -12.40 -7.02
N ASP A 32 -19.02 -12.73 -8.21
CA ASP A 32 -19.08 -14.12 -8.68
C ASP A 32 -17.69 -14.73 -8.86
N ALA A 33 -16.73 -13.97 -9.37
CA ALA A 33 -15.36 -14.42 -9.49
C ALA A 33 -14.71 -14.70 -8.12
N ILE A 34 -15.05 -13.90 -7.09
CA ILE A 34 -14.56 -14.11 -5.73
C ILE A 34 -15.20 -15.35 -5.09
N ILE A 35 -16.52 -15.56 -5.29
CA ILE A 35 -17.23 -16.75 -4.83
C ILE A 35 -16.62 -18.01 -5.46
N GLU A 36 -16.43 -18.01 -6.77
CA GLU A 36 -15.79 -19.10 -7.50
C GLU A 36 -14.38 -19.38 -6.99
N ARG A 37 -13.54 -18.35 -6.87
CA ARG A 37 -12.16 -18.47 -6.41
C ARG A 37 -12.04 -18.95 -4.97
N SER A 38 -12.95 -18.52 -4.08
CA SER A 38 -12.96 -18.88 -2.67
C SER A 38 -13.57 -20.24 -2.39
N GLY A 39 -14.36 -20.80 -3.31
CA GLY A 39 -15.16 -22.01 -3.10
C GLY A 39 -16.21 -21.86 -1.99
N VAL A 40 -16.63 -20.62 -1.68
CA VAL A 40 -17.66 -20.35 -0.65
C VAL A 40 -19.02 -20.16 -1.33
N ALA A 41 -20.06 -20.76 -0.76
CA ALA A 41 -21.43 -20.59 -1.30
C ALA A 41 -21.88 -19.11 -1.24
N ARG A 42 -22.63 -18.65 -2.26
CA ARG A 42 -23.14 -17.27 -2.37
C ARG A 42 -23.88 -16.81 -1.09
N GLN A 43 -24.73 -17.63 -0.54
CA GLN A 43 -25.46 -17.30 0.70
C GLN A 43 -24.50 -17.08 1.87
N THR A 44 -23.44 -17.88 1.98
CA THR A 44 -22.42 -17.74 3.02
C THR A 44 -21.61 -16.47 2.84
N MET A 45 -21.28 -16.10 1.57
CA MET A 45 -20.63 -14.82 1.27
C MET A 45 -21.45 -13.65 1.82
N TYR A 46 -22.76 -13.57 1.47
CA TYR A 46 -23.61 -12.47 1.93
C TYR A 46 -23.91 -12.48 3.44
N ARG A 47 -23.71 -13.60 4.13
CA ARG A 47 -23.75 -13.67 5.61
C ARG A 47 -22.53 -13.01 6.25
N HIS A 48 -21.35 -13.03 5.58
CA HIS A 48 -20.12 -12.44 6.08
C HIS A 48 -19.91 -11.00 5.61
N PHE A 49 -20.32 -10.69 4.39
CA PHE A 49 -20.14 -9.39 3.75
C PHE A 49 -21.46 -9.00 3.07
N ALA A 50 -22.15 -7.96 3.58
CA ALA A 50 -23.45 -7.54 3.05
C ALA A 50 -23.35 -6.99 1.61
N SER A 51 -22.16 -6.54 1.21
CA SER A 51 -21.91 -5.94 -0.10
C SER A 51 -20.47 -6.20 -0.59
N LYS A 52 -20.23 -5.94 -1.88
CA LYS A 52 -18.88 -5.89 -2.45
C LYS A 52 -18.02 -4.83 -1.74
N GLN A 53 -18.63 -3.70 -1.36
CA GLN A 53 -17.94 -2.63 -0.65
C GLN A 53 -17.34 -3.12 0.68
N ASP A 54 -18.07 -3.94 1.47
CA ASP A 54 -17.57 -4.47 2.73
C ASP A 54 -16.38 -5.42 2.51
N LEU A 55 -16.42 -6.18 1.42
CA LEU A 55 -15.32 -7.06 1.05
C LEU A 55 -14.09 -6.26 0.58
N VAL A 56 -14.28 -5.14 -0.12
CA VAL A 56 -13.18 -4.23 -0.49
C VAL A 56 -12.57 -3.59 0.76
N LEU A 57 -13.36 -3.19 1.74
CA LEU A 57 -12.84 -2.67 3.01
C LEU A 57 -11.99 -3.71 3.74
N ALA A 58 -12.43 -4.98 3.81
CA ALA A 58 -11.66 -6.06 4.39
C ALA A 58 -10.37 -6.38 3.60
N PHE A 59 -10.40 -6.23 2.27
CA PHE A 59 -9.21 -6.32 1.43
C PHE A 59 -8.20 -5.22 1.76
N LEU A 60 -8.63 -3.96 1.89
CA LEU A 60 -7.76 -2.83 2.21
C LEU A 60 -7.13 -2.99 3.61
N GLU A 61 -7.91 -3.46 4.60
CA GLU A 61 -7.40 -3.79 5.93
C GLU A 61 -6.29 -4.84 5.86
N ARG A 62 -6.52 -5.94 5.12
CA ARG A 62 -5.51 -6.99 4.91
C ARG A 62 -4.29 -6.48 4.16
N ARG A 63 -4.48 -5.56 3.20
CA ARG A 63 -3.37 -4.92 2.47
C ARG A 63 -2.52 -4.06 3.40
N GLU A 64 -3.14 -3.33 4.33
CA GLU A 64 -2.41 -2.56 5.34
C GLU A 64 -1.56 -3.47 6.23
N GLU A 65 -2.12 -4.57 6.72
CA GLU A 65 -1.39 -5.54 7.53
C GLU A 65 -0.19 -6.11 6.77
N LEU A 66 -0.45 -6.78 5.64
CA LEU A 66 0.56 -7.55 4.93
C LEU A 66 1.58 -6.69 4.20
N TRP A 67 1.14 -5.58 3.57
CA TRP A 67 2.02 -4.79 2.72
C TRP A 67 2.68 -3.63 3.47
N THR A 68 1.92 -2.87 4.29
CA THR A 68 2.47 -1.70 4.97
C THR A 68 3.27 -2.09 6.19
N ARG A 69 2.67 -2.87 7.12
CA ARG A 69 3.30 -3.22 8.40
C ARG A 69 4.27 -4.37 8.27
N ASP A 70 3.77 -5.54 7.82
CA ASP A 70 4.55 -6.77 7.86
C ASP A 70 5.66 -6.81 6.81
N TRP A 71 5.53 -6.04 5.72
CA TRP A 71 6.55 -6.01 4.69
C TRP A 71 7.29 -4.67 4.62
N LEU A 72 6.65 -3.54 4.26
CA LEU A 72 7.37 -2.28 4.03
C LEU A 72 8.10 -1.79 5.28
N GLN A 73 7.38 -1.66 6.40
CA GLN A 73 7.98 -1.16 7.65
C GLN A 73 9.04 -2.13 8.17
N ALA A 74 8.76 -3.43 8.20
CA ALA A 74 9.72 -4.45 8.65
C ALA A 74 10.98 -4.49 7.77
N GLU A 75 10.85 -4.39 6.44
CA GLU A 75 12.00 -4.35 5.53
C GLU A 75 12.86 -3.10 5.73
N VAL A 76 12.23 -1.94 5.93
CA VAL A 76 12.92 -0.68 6.22
C VAL A 76 13.69 -0.79 7.54
N GLU A 77 13.08 -1.33 8.59
CA GLU A 77 13.71 -1.53 9.90
C GLU A 77 14.87 -2.52 9.84
N ARG A 78 14.71 -3.59 9.07
CA ARG A 78 15.76 -4.60 8.88
C ARG A 78 17.00 -4.04 8.16
N ARG A 79 16.81 -3.08 7.23
CA ARG A 79 17.88 -2.53 6.39
C ARG A 79 18.72 -1.46 7.08
N ALA A 80 18.11 -0.72 8.01
CA ALA A 80 18.81 0.37 8.68
C ALA A 80 18.34 0.55 10.13
N SER A 81 19.26 0.92 11.02
CA SER A 81 18.96 1.32 12.40
C SER A 81 18.73 2.84 12.54
N ASP A 82 19.42 3.60 11.70
CA ASP A 82 19.38 5.06 11.68
C ASP A 82 18.15 5.57 10.94
N PRO A 83 17.39 6.56 11.48
CA PRO A 83 16.15 7.07 10.88
C PRO A 83 16.33 7.70 9.49
N GLU A 84 17.44 8.40 9.23
CA GLU A 84 17.73 8.98 7.91
C GLU A 84 17.94 7.86 6.87
N GLN A 85 18.69 6.82 7.25
CA GLN A 85 18.92 5.67 6.39
C GLN A 85 17.63 4.87 6.17
N ARG A 86 16.74 4.79 7.18
CA ARG A 86 15.41 4.16 7.03
C ARG A 86 14.55 4.88 6.00
N LEU A 87 14.53 6.21 6.02
CA LEU A 87 13.83 7.00 5.00
C LEU A 87 14.31 6.64 3.59
N LEU A 88 15.62 6.58 3.37
CA LEU A 88 16.19 6.24 2.07
C LEU A 88 15.95 4.77 1.69
N ALA A 89 16.00 3.85 2.65
CA ALA A 89 15.77 2.42 2.44
C ALA A 89 14.37 2.11 1.88
N ILE A 90 13.38 2.99 2.08
CA ILE A 90 12.06 2.86 1.46
C ILE A 90 12.19 2.71 -0.06
N PHE A 91 13.04 3.50 -0.69
CA PHE A 91 13.23 3.43 -2.15
C PHE A 91 14.06 2.21 -2.58
N ASP A 92 14.92 1.67 -1.72
CA ASP A 92 15.60 0.40 -2.00
C ASP A 92 14.59 -0.76 -1.97
N VAL A 93 13.66 -0.77 -1.00
CA VAL A 93 12.54 -1.71 -0.95
C VAL A 93 11.66 -1.58 -2.21
N PHE A 94 11.40 -0.34 -2.65
CA PHE A 94 10.62 -0.07 -3.85
C PHE A 94 11.34 -0.51 -5.14
N ASP A 95 12.68 -0.35 -5.24
CA ASP A 95 13.43 -0.82 -6.40
C ASP A 95 13.31 -2.33 -6.58
N GLU A 96 13.37 -3.10 -5.49
CA GLU A 96 13.12 -4.53 -5.53
C GLU A 96 11.67 -4.88 -5.88
N TRP A 97 10.70 -4.16 -5.29
CA TRP A 97 9.29 -4.39 -5.55
C TRP A 97 8.90 -4.09 -7.00
N PHE A 98 9.40 -2.98 -7.58
CA PHE A 98 9.11 -2.61 -8.97
C PHE A 98 9.68 -3.61 -9.99
N ARG A 99 10.65 -4.43 -9.60
CA ARG A 99 11.24 -5.47 -10.44
C ARG A 99 10.52 -6.81 -10.34
N ARG A 100 9.61 -6.95 -9.40
CA ARG A 100 8.86 -8.20 -9.22
C ARG A 100 7.87 -8.41 -10.37
N PRO A 101 7.67 -9.65 -10.82
CA PRO A 101 6.68 -9.96 -11.87
C PRO A 101 5.23 -9.73 -11.42
N ASP A 102 4.98 -9.71 -10.11
CA ASP A 102 3.68 -9.46 -9.48
C ASP A 102 3.50 -8.00 -9.02
N PHE A 103 4.30 -7.06 -9.53
CA PHE A 103 4.12 -5.64 -9.26
C PHE A 103 2.81 -5.14 -9.86
N GLU A 104 1.92 -4.62 -9.03
CA GLU A 104 0.56 -4.21 -9.37
C GLU A 104 0.23 -2.76 -8.95
N GLY A 105 1.25 -2.02 -8.53
CA GLY A 105 1.08 -0.67 -8.01
C GLY A 105 0.50 -0.65 -6.59
N CYS A 106 -0.01 0.51 -6.18
CA CYS A 106 -0.55 0.71 -4.83
C CYS A 106 -2.08 0.59 -4.81
N SER A 107 -2.60 -0.45 -4.15
CA SER A 107 -4.04 -0.69 -4.04
C SER A 107 -4.80 0.48 -3.38
N PHE A 108 -4.19 1.20 -2.43
CA PHE A 108 -4.82 2.37 -1.80
C PHE A 108 -4.98 3.53 -2.78
N ILE A 109 -3.98 3.77 -3.64
CA ILE A 109 -4.06 4.78 -4.70
C ILE A 109 -5.11 4.35 -5.73
N ASN A 110 -5.09 3.10 -6.17
CA ASN A 110 -6.04 2.59 -7.16
C ASN A 110 -7.48 2.73 -6.67
N VAL A 111 -7.79 2.30 -5.44
CA VAL A 111 -9.12 2.44 -4.85
C VAL A 111 -9.53 3.91 -4.71
N LEU A 112 -8.61 4.80 -4.31
CA LEU A 112 -8.89 6.23 -4.22
C LEU A 112 -9.29 6.83 -5.58
N LEU A 113 -8.59 6.45 -6.65
CA LEU A 113 -8.86 6.94 -8.01
C LEU A 113 -10.12 6.32 -8.62
N GLU A 114 -10.39 5.04 -8.33
CA GLU A 114 -11.61 4.37 -8.76
C GLU A 114 -12.87 4.90 -8.04
N HIS A 115 -12.72 5.50 -6.86
CA HIS A 115 -13.81 6.01 -6.02
C HIS A 115 -13.60 7.48 -5.65
N PRO A 116 -13.69 8.43 -6.62
CA PRO A 116 -13.35 9.84 -6.39
C PRO A 116 -14.32 10.60 -5.47
N ASN A 117 -15.51 10.05 -5.19
CA ASN A 117 -16.47 10.67 -4.27
C ASN A 117 -15.95 10.59 -2.83
N ALA A 118 -15.58 11.74 -2.23
CA ALA A 118 -15.09 11.84 -0.87
C ALA A 118 -16.06 11.32 0.21
N ALA A 119 -17.36 11.27 -0.07
CA ALA A 119 -18.36 10.68 0.82
C ALA A 119 -18.37 9.14 0.76
N SER A 120 -17.73 8.53 -0.23
CA SER A 120 -17.65 7.08 -0.35
C SER A 120 -16.84 6.47 0.81
N PRO A 121 -17.33 5.41 1.46
CA PRO A 121 -16.53 4.66 2.45
C PRO A 121 -15.20 4.17 1.90
N LEU A 122 -15.13 3.76 0.62
CA LEU A 122 -13.91 3.30 -0.04
C LEU A 122 -12.90 4.43 -0.25
N ASN A 123 -13.38 5.63 -0.65
CA ASN A 123 -12.51 6.81 -0.75
C ASN A 123 -11.90 7.14 0.62
N ARG A 124 -12.75 7.23 1.66
CA ARG A 124 -12.28 7.53 3.02
C ARG A 124 -11.28 6.48 3.53
N ALA A 125 -11.51 5.21 3.25
CA ALA A 125 -10.56 4.14 3.60
C ALA A 125 -9.21 4.33 2.88
N GLY A 126 -9.21 4.56 1.57
CA GLY A 126 -8.00 4.86 0.80
C GLY A 126 -7.23 6.06 1.35
N VAL A 127 -7.94 7.16 1.65
CA VAL A 127 -7.34 8.36 2.28
C VAL A 127 -6.74 8.03 3.64
N SER A 128 -7.45 7.25 4.48
CA SER A 128 -7.00 6.88 5.83
C SER A 128 -5.72 6.03 5.80
N TYR A 129 -5.65 5.01 4.93
CA TYR A 129 -4.45 4.17 4.80
C TYR A 129 -3.25 4.95 4.24
N LEU A 130 -3.49 5.83 3.26
CA LEU A 130 -2.44 6.74 2.77
C LEU A 130 -1.98 7.73 3.85
N ALA A 131 -2.87 8.14 4.75
CA ALA A 131 -2.50 8.94 5.92
C ALA A 131 -1.66 8.14 6.91
N GLY A 132 -1.96 6.85 7.14
CA GLY A 132 -1.13 5.96 7.97
C GLY A 132 0.32 5.87 7.48
N ILE A 133 0.52 5.73 6.17
CA ILE A 133 1.86 5.77 5.57
C ILE A 133 2.55 7.12 5.85
N ARG A 134 1.83 8.26 5.75
CA ARG A 134 2.42 9.57 6.06
C ARG A 134 2.83 9.69 7.52
N HIS A 135 2.02 9.19 8.46
CA HIS A 135 2.39 9.21 9.88
C HIS A 135 3.65 8.37 10.16
N PHE A 136 3.82 7.25 9.50
CA PHE A 136 5.08 6.48 9.56
C PHE A 136 6.27 7.30 9.07
N LEU A 137 6.13 8.03 7.96
CA LEU A 137 7.17 8.92 7.43
C LEU A 137 7.44 10.10 8.36
N GLU A 138 6.41 10.68 8.96
CA GLU A 138 6.49 11.79 9.92
C GLU A 138 7.27 11.37 11.19
N ASP A 139 6.97 10.18 11.74
CA ASP A 139 7.72 9.62 12.87
C ASP A 139 9.22 9.45 12.51
N LEU A 140 9.53 8.86 11.38
CA LEU A 140 10.92 8.70 10.94
C LEU A 140 11.61 10.05 10.74
N ALA A 141 10.94 11.04 10.14
CA ALA A 141 11.47 12.38 9.92
C ALA A 141 11.75 13.10 11.25
N GLY A 142 10.81 13.04 12.20
CA GLY A 142 10.98 13.60 13.54
C GLY A 142 12.18 12.97 14.27
N ARG A 143 12.30 11.65 14.20
CA ARG A 143 13.44 10.91 14.79
C ARG A 143 14.77 11.21 14.10
N ALA A 144 14.75 11.58 12.82
CA ALA A 144 15.92 12.06 12.07
C ALA A 144 16.28 13.53 12.39
N GLY A 145 15.49 14.24 13.19
CA GLY A 145 15.74 15.64 13.57
C GLY A 145 15.15 16.67 12.59
N VAL A 146 14.25 16.27 11.68
CA VAL A 146 13.57 17.20 10.79
C VAL A 146 12.54 18.02 11.59
N GLN A 147 12.63 19.35 11.56
CA GLN A 147 11.75 20.23 12.35
C GLN A 147 10.31 20.25 11.83
N ASP A 148 10.11 20.40 10.52
CA ASP A 148 8.79 20.30 9.87
C ASP A 148 8.57 18.88 9.38
N ALA A 149 8.33 17.95 10.31
CA ALA A 149 8.19 16.52 9.99
C ALA A 149 6.94 16.23 9.14
N ASP A 150 5.79 16.91 9.36
CA ASP A 150 4.58 16.73 8.54
C ASP A 150 4.78 17.24 7.11
N GLY A 151 5.30 18.44 6.93
CA GLY A 151 5.61 18.99 5.60
C GLY A 151 6.60 18.11 4.84
N PHE A 152 7.64 17.65 5.53
CA PHE A 152 8.60 16.69 4.96
C PHE A 152 7.94 15.36 4.56
N ALA A 153 7.14 14.76 5.43
CA ALA A 153 6.44 13.51 5.15
C ALA A 153 5.51 13.62 3.93
N ARG A 154 4.86 14.78 3.72
CA ARG A 154 4.06 15.05 2.52
C ARG A 154 4.91 15.07 1.25
N GLN A 155 6.05 15.75 1.27
CA GLN A 155 7.00 15.78 0.13
C GLN A 155 7.53 14.38 -0.16
N TRP A 156 7.94 13.64 0.87
CA TRP A 156 8.43 12.26 0.74
C TRP A 156 7.39 11.33 0.14
N HIS A 157 6.15 11.44 0.63
CA HIS A 157 5.04 10.63 0.13
C HIS A 157 4.67 10.96 -1.33
N ILE A 158 4.89 12.22 -1.78
CA ILE A 158 4.76 12.58 -3.21
C ILE A 158 5.78 11.83 -4.04
N LEU A 159 7.05 11.78 -3.61
CA LEU A 159 8.12 11.03 -4.29
C LEU A 159 7.80 9.53 -4.35
N MET A 160 7.34 8.95 -3.24
CA MET A 160 6.92 7.55 -3.19
C MET A 160 5.80 7.27 -4.20
N LYS A 161 4.72 8.06 -4.17
CA LYS A 161 3.57 7.88 -5.08
C LYS A 161 3.96 8.08 -6.54
N GLY A 162 4.77 9.11 -6.83
CA GLY A 162 5.28 9.37 -8.16
C GLY A 162 6.12 8.21 -8.70
N SER A 163 6.99 7.64 -7.87
CA SER A 163 7.80 6.48 -8.28
C SER A 163 6.97 5.22 -8.56
N ILE A 164 5.89 5.00 -7.80
CA ILE A 164 4.96 3.87 -8.03
C ILE A 164 4.25 4.04 -9.38
N VAL A 165 3.78 5.25 -9.70
CA VAL A 165 3.12 5.52 -10.98
C VAL A 165 4.10 5.36 -12.14
N ALA A 166 5.30 5.96 -12.05
CA ALA A 166 6.34 5.85 -13.08
C ALA A 166 6.78 4.39 -13.31
N ALA A 167 6.86 3.59 -12.25
CA ALA A 167 7.12 2.14 -12.39
C ALA A 167 6.00 1.43 -13.16
N GLY A 168 4.74 1.81 -12.93
CA GLY A 168 3.59 1.33 -13.69
C GLY A 168 3.62 1.73 -15.18
N GLU A 169 4.25 2.86 -15.51
CA GLU A 169 4.53 3.29 -16.89
C GLU A 169 5.67 2.50 -17.55
N GLY A 170 6.39 1.66 -16.79
CA GLY A 170 7.51 0.84 -17.27
C GLY A 170 8.91 1.35 -16.89
N ASP A 171 9.03 2.46 -16.14
CA ASP A 171 10.33 2.92 -15.62
C ASP A 171 10.78 2.05 -14.44
N ARG A 172 11.58 1.03 -14.72
CA ARG A 172 12.12 0.12 -13.69
C ARG A 172 13.12 0.78 -12.74
N ASP A 173 13.62 1.96 -13.07
CA ASP A 173 14.55 2.73 -12.24
C ASP A 173 13.85 3.87 -11.48
N ALA A 174 12.52 3.95 -11.51
CA ALA A 174 11.72 5.01 -10.88
C ALA A 174 12.04 5.18 -9.39
N ALA A 175 12.25 4.09 -8.65
CA ALA A 175 12.62 4.15 -7.23
C ALA A 175 13.99 4.82 -7.01
N ARG A 176 14.98 4.49 -7.83
CA ARG A 176 16.32 5.09 -7.75
C ARG A 176 16.33 6.56 -8.10
N ARG A 177 15.54 6.97 -9.12
CA ARG A 177 15.35 8.39 -9.48
C ARG A 177 14.71 9.15 -8.34
N ALA A 178 13.64 8.61 -7.74
CA ALA A 178 12.99 9.18 -6.58
C ALA A 178 13.92 9.26 -5.38
N GLN A 179 14.74 8.23 -5.11
CA GLN A 179 15.74 8.24 -4.04
C GLN A 179 16.79 9.34 -4.25
N GLY A 180 17.23 9.57 -5.48
CA GLY A 180 18.14 10.67 -5.80
C GLY A 180 17.57 12.04 -5.40
N ILE A 181 16.31 12.30 -5.71
CA ILE A 181 15.61 13.53 -5.31
C ILE A 181 15.40 13.54 -3.78
N ALA A 182 15.02 12.41 -3.20
CA ALA A 182 14.78 12.25 -1.77
C ALA A 182 16.02 12.61 -0.93
N ARG A 183 17.23 12.25 -1.38
CA ARG A 183 18.51 12.64 -0.72
C ARG A 183 18.67 14.17 -0.65
N LEU A 184 18.30 14.89 -1.71
CA LEU A 184 18.37 16.36 -1.74
C LEU A 184 17.34 16.97 -0.78
N VAL A 185 16.12 16.43 -0.76
CA VAL A 185 15.05 16.88 0.15
C VAL A 185 15.45 16.68 1.61
N LEU A 186 15.97 15.47 1.96
CA LEU A 186 16.43 15.15 3.31
C LEU A 186 17.59 16.08 3.74
N ALA A 187 18.62 16.22 2.90
CA ALA A 187 19.75 17.09 3.19
C ALA A 187 19.34 18.56 3.37
N ALA A 188 18.34 19.04 2.62
CA ALA A 188 17.80 20.40 2.78
C ALA A 188 17.00 20.56 4.07
N ALA A 189 16.24 19.56 4.48
CA ALA A 189 15.45 19.57 5.71
C ALA A 189 16.35 19.59 6.97
N LEU A 190 17.40 18.78 6.97
CA LEU A 190 18.36 18.69 8.10
C LEU A 190 19.19 19.98 8.24
N ARG A 191 19.58 20.64 7.14
CA ARG A 191 20.32 21.92 7.21
C ARG A 191 19.51 23.08 7.79
N ARG A 192 18.17 23.02 7.77
CA ARG A 192 17.32 24.04 8.40
C ARG A 192 17.18 23.88 9.90
N ALA A 193 17.63 22.76 10.43
CA ALA A 193 17.59 22.43 11.85
C ALA A 193 18.85 22.91 12.61
N GLY A 194 19.91 23.33 11.96
CA GLY A 194 21.15 23.89 12.52
C GLY A 194 21.30 25.38 12.23
#